data_def9f74926c27f354e76cfe6f633679e
#
_entry.id   def9f74926c27f354e76cfe6f633679e
#
_cell.length_a   1.000
_cell.length_b   1.000
_cell.length_c   1.000
_cell.angle_alpha   90.00
_cell.angle_beta   90.00
_cell.angle_gamma   90.00
#
_symmetry.space_group_name_H-M   'P 1'
#
loop_
_entity.id
_entity.type
_entity.pdbx_description
1 polymer ?
#
loop_
_entity_poly.entity_id
_entity_poly.type
_entity_poly.pdbx_seq_one_letter_code
_entity_poly.pdbx_strand_id
1 'polypeptide(L)'
;KDSRGRIIPSADSRFKDAVDGLNVRLTVNMEYQTIVEEELDAAISFYTDSTHKPRGCIIVVDPKTGNILAMASRPHYNLNTREGLQEGAYHFAVQSLYEPGSTFKIVAATAAVDSGKASFDTTINCTPYIVPGSRPVTDKPRFYSALTLAGVLKKSSNPGAFRIALKAGWPTYKKYFDLYGFSSKTGIELPGETNSQCQDGSNFVNFSRISFGYSLMVSPLQVAMAYAAIANDGVRMRPRLVDGIYVDDKNFQPSPPVEVCRVMSVKTARNLRNALFHVTDMDGTAKRARIEGYNVGGKTGTAHKVKPTGGYYENRY
;
A
#
# COMPACT_ATOMS: atom_id res chain seq x y z
N LYS A 1 -17.52 -15.39 39.96
CA LYS A 1 -16.21 -15.22 40.61
C LYS A 1 -16.33 -14.06 41.61
N ASP A 2 -15.67 -14.14 42.77
CA ASP A 2 -15.54 -13.03 43.71
C ASP A 2 -14.56 -11.95 43.20
N SER A 3 -14.41 -10.85 43.91
CA SER A 3 -13.49 -9.75 43.56
C SER A 3 -12.01 -10.16 43.50
N ARG A 4 -11.68 -11.35 44.00
CA ARG A 4 -10.34 -11.95 43.96
C ARG A 4 -10.22 -13.03 42.88
N GLY A 5 -11.23 -13.18 42.01
CA GLY A 5 -11.24 -14.16 40.91
C GLY A 5 -11.57 -15.61 41.32
N ARG A 6 -11.93 -15.88 42.60
CA ARG A 6 -12.25 -17.23 43.07
C ARG A 6 -13.68 -17.60 42.66
N ILE A 7 -13.88 -18.87 42.37
CA ILE A 7 -15.20 -19.43 41.99
C ILE A 7 -16.11 -19.39 43.24
N ILE A 8 -17.29 -18.78 43.09
CA ILE A 8 -18.34 -18.80 44.10
C ILE A 8 -19.22 -20.04 43.75
N PRO A 9 -19.24 -21.09 44.56
CA PRO A 9 -20.15 -22.18 44.35
C PRO A 9 -21.59 -21.75 44.51
N SER A 10 -22.42 -21.94 43.48
CA SER A 10 -23.87 -21.82 43.59
C SER A 10 -24.53 -23.09 43.08
N ALA A 11 -25.68 -23.44 43.66
CA ALA A 11 -26.41 -24.65 43.31
C ALA A 11 -26.78 -24.76 41.81
N ASP A 12 -26.85 -23.60 41.12
CA ASP A 12 -27.20 -23.48 39.69
C ASP A 12 -26.02 -23.21 38.79
N SER A 13 -24.77 -23.22 39.29
CA SER A 13 -23.60 -22.99 38.45
C SER A 13 -23.30 -24.17 37.54
N ARG A 14 -23.71 -24.06 36.28
CA ARG A 14 -23.25 -24.98 35.23
C ARG A 14 -21.79 -24.61 34.93
N PHE A 15 -20.86 -25.41 35.44
CA PHE A 15 -19.45 -25.29 35.07
C PHE A 15 -19.29 -25.86 33.65
N LYS A 16 -18.81 -25.04 32.76
CA LYS A 16 -18.29 -25.52 31.46
C LYS A 16 -16.79 -25.66 31.64
N ASP A 17 -16.27 -26.84 31.43
CA ASP A 17 -14.84 -27.08 31.46
C ASP A 17 -14.12 -26.16 30.45
N ALA A 18 -12.89 -25.80 30.79
CA ALA A 18 -12.03 -25.10 29.84
C ALA A 18 -11.74 -26.04 28.66
N VAL A 19 -11.90 -25.51 27.46
CA VAL A 19 -11.55 -26.24 26.24
C VAL A 19 -10.39 -25.48 25.60
N ASP A 20 -9.33 -26.18 25.24
CA ASP A 20 -8.20 -25.60 24.53
C ASP A 20 -8.64 -25.03 23.20
N GLY A 21 -8.05 -23.90 22.82
CA GLY A 21 -8.26 -23.30 21.52
C GLY A 21 -7.62 -24.12 20.41
N LEU A 22 -8.03 -23.86 19.17
CA LEU A 22 -7.38 -24.45 18.00
C LEU A 22 -6.01 -23.78 17.76
N ASN A 23 -5.08 -24.56 17.20
CA ASN A 23 -3.83 -24.02 16.71
C ASN A 23 -4.06 -23.25 15.41
N VAL A 24 -3.32 -22.17 15.19
CA VAL A 24 -3.39 -21.34 14.00
C VAL A 24 -2.04 -21.35 13.30
N ARG A 25 -2.02 -21.76 12.03
CA ARG A 25 -0.86 -21.60 11.16
C ARG A 25 -0.96 -20.30 10.40
N LEU A 26 0.08 -19.47 10.49
CA LEU A 26 0.17 -18.21 9.78
C LEU A 26 0.88 -18.40 8.42
N THR A 27 0.65 -17.46 7.51
CA THR A 27 1.35 -17.37 6.21
C THR A 27 2.75 -16.78 6.33
N VAL A 28 3.10 -16.27 7.50
CA VAL A 28 4.39 -15.58 7.75
C VAL A 28 5.53 -16.57 7.61
N ASN A 29 6.53 -16.20 6.81
CA ASN A 29 7.81 -16.89 6.70
C ASN A 29 8.80 -16.24 7.65
N MET A 30 9.35 -17.00 8.60
CA MET A 30 10.22 -16.44 9.66
C MET A 30 11.52 -15.87 9.12
N GLU A 31 12.10 -16.42 8.06
CA GLU A 31 13.33 -15.88 7.44
C GLU A 31 13.05 -14.49 6.84
N TYR A 32 11.95 -14.35 6.07
CA TYR A 32 11.56 -13.06 5.52
C TYR A 32 11.19 -12.07 6.62
N GLN A 33 10.51 -12.52 7.68
CA GLN A 33 10.15 -11.66 8.80
C GLN A 33 11.40 -11.11 9.51
N THR A 34 12.39 -11.97 9.77
CA THR A 34 13.67 -11.55 10.38
C THR A 34 14.37 -10.51 9.51
N ILE A 35 14.53 -10.78 8.21
CA ILE A 35 15.18 -9.86 7.27
C ILE A 35 14.46 -8.49 7.24
N VAL A 36 13.13 -8.46 7.13
CA VAL A 36 12.42 -7.18 7.06
C VAL A 36 12.46 -6.41 8.37
N GLU A 37 12.54 -7.08 9.51
CA GLU A 37 12.71 -6.42 10.81
C GLU A 37 14.08 -5.79 10.94
N GLU A 38 15.14 -6.52 10.60
CA GLU A 38 16.53 -6.03 10.62
C GLU A 38 16.70 -4.83 9.67
N GLU A 39 16.22 -4.93 8.44
CA GLU A 39 16.33 -3.85 7.45
C GLU A 39 15.49 -2.62 7.84
N LEU A 40 14.30 -2.83 8.45
CA LEU A 40 13.50 -1.74 8.95
C LEU A 40 14.18 -1.03 10.14
N ASP A 41 14.79 -1.79 11.06
CA ASP A 41 15.52 -1.22 12.19
C ASP A 41 16.75 -0.44 11.73
N ALA A 42 17.48 -0.96 10.75
CA ALA A 42 18.61 -0.26 10.13
C ALA A 42 18.15 1.06 9.47
N ALA A 43 17.04 1.04 8.72
CA ALA A 43 16.49 2.23 8.09
C ALA A 43 16.01 3.26 9.12
N ILE A 44 15.28 2.84 10.15
CA ILE A 44 14.83 3.73 11.23
C ILE A 44 16.02 4.35 11.95
N SER A 45 17.05 3.57 12.29
CA SER A 45 18.27 4.06 12.92
C SER A 45 18.99 5.09 12.06
N PHE A 46 19.12 4.80 10.75
CA PHE A 46 19.81 5.70 9.81
C PHE A 46 19.12 7.08 9.69
N TYR A 47 17.79 7.12 9.75
CA TYR A 47 17.02 8.37 9.62
C TYR A 47 16.64 9.01 10.96
N THR A 48 17.01 8.39 12.09
CA THR A 48 16.75 8.96 13.43
C THR A 48 17.79 10.03 13.75
N ASP A 49 17.33 11.20 14.16
CA ASP A 49 18.17 12.27 14.71
C ASP A 49 17.59 12.80 16.03
N SER A 50 18.21 13.84 16.60
CA SER A 50 17.79 14.43 17.90
C SER A 50 16.36 15.01 17.85
N THR A 51 15.82 15.27 16.67
CA THR A 51 14.53 15.96 16.47
C THR A 51 13.47 15.06 15.84
N HIS A 52 13.86 13.95 15.21
CA HIS A 52 12.99 13.08 14.44
C HIS A 52 13.20 11.61 14.78
N LYS A 53 12.10 10.96 15.19
CA LYS A 53 12.01 9.50 15.27
C LYS A 53 11.08 9.04 14.14
N PRO A 54 11.61 8.52 13.02
CA PRO A 54 10.77 8.09 11.91
C PRO A 54 9.90 6.90 12.30
N ARG A 55 8.78 6.77 11.60
CA ARG A 55 7.93 5.57 11.66
C ARG A 55 7.99 4.88 10.31
N GLY A 56 7.85 3.58 10.30
CA GLY A 56 7.90 2.85 9.05
C GLY A 56 7.26 1.48 9.13
N CYS A 57 7.03 0.90 7.96
CA CYS A 57 6.66 -0.50 7.83
C CYS A 57 7.25 -1.09 6.54
N ILE A 58 7.47 -2.40 6.57
CA ILE A 58 7.76 -3.23 5.39
C ILE A 58 6.72 -4.32 5.33
N ILE A 59 6.17 -4.56 4.13
CA ILE A 59 5.17 -5.59 3.87
C ILE A 59 5.66 -6.42 2.69
N VAL A 60 5.74 -7.74 2.86
CA VAL A 60 6.06 -8.70 1.80
C VAL A 60 4.83 -9.55 1.52
N VAL A 61 4.36 -9.54 0.27
CA VAL A 61 3.13 -10.23 -0.15
C VAL A 61 3.46 -11.18 -1.29
N ASP A 62 2.95 -12.41 -1.22
CA ASP A 62 2.86 -13.27 -2.39
C ASP A 62 1.69 -12.80 -3.26
N PRO A 63 1.94 -12.29 -4.48
CA PRO A 63 0.89 -11.72 -5.32
C PRO A 63 -0.14 -12.73 -5.80
N LYS A 64 0.21 -14.02 -5.88
CA LYS A 64 -0.68 -15.08 -6.39
C LYS A 64 -1.69 -15.54 -5.36
N THR A 65 -1.32 -15.52 -4.10
CA THR A 65 -2.16 -16.05 -3.01
C THR A 65 -2.73 -14.96 -2.10
N GLY A 66 -2.11 -13.77 -2.08
CA GLY A 66 -2.38 -12.72 -1.11
C GLY A 66 -1.75 -12.98 0.25
N ASN A 67 -0.94 -14.05 0.40
CA ASN A 67 -0.27 -14.36 1.65
C ASN A 67 0.66 -13.23 2.06
N ILE A 68 0.51 -12.76 3.29
CA ILE A 68 1.49 -11.90 3.92
C ILE A 68 2.64 -12.78 4.40
N LEU A 69 3.76 -12.70 3.70
CA LEU A 69 4.96 -13.48 4.02
C LEU A 69 5.79 -12.84 5.12
N ALA A 70 5.76 -11.50 5.20
CA ALA A 70 6.35 -10.74 6.30
C ALA A 70 5.64 -9.38 6.44
N MET A 71 5.54 -8.88 7.66
CA MET A 71 4.98 -7.55 7.95
C MET A 71 5.61 -7.01 9.23
N ALA A 72 6.41 -5.97 9.11
CA ALA A 72 7.04 -5.28 10.23
C ALA A 72 6.60 -3.81 10.30
N SER A 73 6.45 -3.29 11.50
CA SER A 73 6.16 -1.88 11.79
C SER A 73 7.07 -1.33 12.88
N ARG A 74 7.45 -0.05 12.79
CA ARG A 74 8.20 0.64 13.84
C ARG A 74 7.54 1.99 14.15
N PRO A 75 7.49 2.40 15.45
CA PRO A 75 7.94 1.62 16.61
C PRO A 75 7.11 0.36 16.83
N HIS A 76 7.68 -0.62 17.55
CA HIS A 76 6.99 -1.81 18.04
C HIS A 76 7.14 -1.89 19.56
N TYR A 77 6.52 -2.87 20.18
CA TYR A 77 6.63 -3.11 21.61
C TYR A 77 7.00 -4.56 21.92
N ASN A 78 7.62 -4.78 23.07
CA ASN A 78 7.95 -6.12 23.52
C ASN A 78 6.70 -6.80 24.11
N LEU A 79 6.24 -7.89 23.50
CA LEU A 79 5.05 -8.63 23.94
C LEU A 79 5.20 -9.22 25.35
N ASN A 80 6.41 -9.58 25.76
CA ASN A 80 6.67 -10.20 27.06
C ASN A 80 6.72 -9.19 28.20
N THR A 81 7.40 -8.04 27.98
CA THR A 81 7.58 -7.00 29.00
C THR A 81 6.59 -5.86 28.90
N ARG A 82 5.89 -5.74 27.75
CA ARG A 82 5.04 -4.60 27.36
C ARG A 82 5.79 -3.25 27.27
N GLU A 83 7.10 -3.29 27.25
CA GLU A 83 7.92 -2.10 27.02
C GLU A 83 7.62 -1.53 25.61
N GLY A 84 7.42 -0.21 25.50
CA GLY A 84 7.05 0.47 24.27
C GLY A 84 5.58 0.34 23.86
N LEU A 85 4.69 -0.25 24.68
CA LEU A 85 3.30 -0.51 24.33
C LEU A 85 2.54 0.73 23.86
N GLN A 86 2.72 1.88 24.50
CA GLN A 86 2.00 3.11 24.16
C GLN A 86 2.32 3.60 22.74
N GLU A 87 3.55 3.41 22.29
CA GLU A 87 4.02 3.85 20.97
C GLU A 87 3.87 2.77 19.90
N GLY A 88 4.05 1.51 20.30
CA GLY A 88 4.16 0.36 19.41
C GLY A 88 2.88 -0.46 19.21
N ALA A 89 1.82 -0.22 19.98
CA ALA A 89 0.55 -0.93 19.82
C ALA A 89 -0.20 -0.57 18.53
N TYR A 90 0.21 0.51 17.87
CA TYR A 90 -0.37 0.97 16.61
C TYR A 90 0.27 0.25 15.42
N HIS A 91 -0.51 -0.58 14.74
CA HIS A 91 0.00 -1.35 13.59
C HIS A 91 0.02 -0.49 12.32
N PHE A 92 1.19 0.09 12.02
CA PHE A 92 1.34 1.10 10.98
C PHE A 92 0.88 0.63 9.60
N ALA A 93 1.11 -0.63 9.24
CA ALA A 93 0.78 -1.18 7.93
C ALA A 93 -0.74 -1.16 7.62
N VAL A 94 -1.60 -1.32 8.64
CA VAL A 94 -3.07 -1.45 8.46
C VAL A 94 -3.87 -0.31 9.07
N GLN A 95 -3.33 0.35 10.10
CA GLN A 95 -4.05 1.38 10.85
C GLN A 95 -3.66 2.80 10.43
N SER A 96 -2.45 3.00 9.85
CA SER A 96 -2.01 4.30 9.38
C SER A 96 -2.60 4.64 8.02
N LEU A 97 -3.02 5.89 7.89
CA LEU A 97 -3.38 6.47 6.61
C LEU A 97 -2.36 7.54 6.23
N TYR A 98 -1.97 7.55 4.97
CA TYR A 98 -1.05 8.54 4.42
C TYR A 98 -1.40 8.87 2.96
N GLU A 99 -0.96 10.03 2.48
CA GLU A 99 -1.02 10.35 1.06
C GLU A 99 0.05 9.55 0.30
N PRO A 100 -0.32 8.63 -0.60
CA PRO A 100 0.64 7.71 -1.23
C PRO A 100 1.57 8.39 -2.24
N GLY A 101 1.27 9.62 -2.62
CA GLY A 101 2.07 10.37 -3.59
C GLY A 101 2.23 9.62 -4.91
N SER A 102 3.42 9.68 -5.47
CA SER A 102 3.71 9.14 -6.81
C SER A 102 3.55 7.63 -6.96
N THR A 103 3.44 6.85 -5.88
CA THR A 103 3.10 5.42 -5.98
C THR A 103 1.70 5.22 -6.56
N PHE A 104 0.83 6.23 -6.45
CA PHE A 104 -0.55 6.17 -6.90
C PHE A 104 -0.73 6.38 -8.42
N LYS A 105 0.31 6.80 -9.14
CA LYS A 105 0.26 7.02 -10.61
C LYS A 105 -0.10 5.77 -11.41
N ILE A 106 0.02 4.59 -10.82
CA ILE A 106 -0.44 3.33 -11.42
C ILE A 106 -1.94 3.36 -11.74
N VAL A 107 -2.77 4.03 -10.92
CA VAL A 107 -4.22 4.11 -11.15
C VAL A 107 -4.52 4.90 -12.42
N ALA A 108 -3.86 6.05 -12.61
CA ALA A 108 -4.02 6.87 -13.81
C ALA A 108 -3.56 6.09 -15.07
N ALA A 109 -2.40 5.42 -15.00
CA ALA A 109 -1.87 4.61 -16.09
C ALA A 109 -2.80 3.47 -16.46
N THR A 110 -3.26 2.70 -15.47
CA THR A 110 -4.20 1.59 -15.69
C THR A 110 -5.51 2.08 -16.27
N ALA A 111 -6.10 3.14 -15.70
CA ALA A 111 -7.37 3.68 -16.17
C ALA A 111 -7.32 4.12 -17.64
N ALA A 112 -6.24 4.78 -18.04
CA ALA A 112 -6.10 5.23 -19.44
C ALA A 112 -5.80 4.09 -20.41
N VAL A 113 -4.94 3.14 -20.02
CA VAL A 113 -4.50 2.08 -20.92
C VAL A 113 -5.53 0.97 -21.04
N ASP A 114 -6.06 0.46 -19.94
CA ASP A 114 -7.01 -0.66 -19.94
C ASP A 114 -8.38 -0.27 -20.51
N SER A 115 -8.74 1.04 -20.48
CA SER A 115 -9.92 1.57 -21.18
C SER A 115 -9.67 1.91 -22.65
N GLY A 116 -8.49 1.62 -23.20
CA GLY A 116 -8.14 1.85 -24.60
C GLY A 116 -7.90 3.32 -24.98
N LYS A 117 -7.82 4.24 -24.02
CA LYS A 117 -7.64 5.69 -24.27
C LYS A 117 -6.18 6.11 -24.43
N ALA A 118 -5.24 5.24 -24.11
CA ALA A 118 -3.80 5.42 -24.30
C ALA A 118 -3.09 4.07 -24.40
N SER A 119 -1.82 4.09 -24.82
CA SER A 119 -0.87 2.99 -24.67
C SER A 119 0.35 3.46 -23.89
N PHE A 120 1.23 2.53 -23.48
CA PHE A 120 2.46 2.91 -22.76
C PHE A 120 3.43 3.73 -23.63
N ASP A 121 3.28 3.68 -24.97
CA ASP A 121 4.06 4.44 -25.94
C ASP A 121 3.42 5.80 -26.28
N THR A 122 2.20 6.06 -25.81
CA THR A 122 1.52 7.34 -26.05
C THR A 122 2.34 8.49 -25.50
N THR A 123 2.69 9.45 -26.34
CA THR A 123 3.38 10.68 -25.93
C THR A 123 2.46 11.59 -25.14
N ILE A 124 2.92 11.98 -23.95
CA ILE A 124 2.21 12.82 -22.99
C ILE A 124 3.00 14.13 -22.83
N ASN A 125 2.33 15.25 -23.01
CA ASN A 125 2.89 16.55 -22.67
C ASN A 125 3.13 16.62 -21.14
N CYS A 126 4.33 16.98 -20.73
CA CYS A 126 4.73 17.04 -19.31
C CYS A 126 5.08 18.47 -18.85
N THR A 127 4.79 19.49 -19.69
CA THR A 127 4.93 20.88 -19.25
C THR A 127 3.99 21.20 -18.09
N PRO A 128 4.29 22.18 -17.24
CA PRO A 128 3.41 22.60 -16.15
C PRO A 128 1.96 22.74 -16.58
N TYR A 129 1.04 22.29 -15.73
CA TYR A 129 -0.40 22.39 -15.97
C TYR A 129 -1.03 23.41 -15.03
N ILE A 130 -1.64 24.44 -15.60
CA ILE A 130 -2.35 25.47 -14.84
C ILE A 130 -3.72 24.91 -14.44
N VAL A 131 -3.95 24.81 -13.13
CA VAL A 131 -5.23 24.38 -12.55
C VAL A 131 -5.96 25.62 -12.05
N PRO A 132 -7.11 26.00 -12.66
CA PRO A 132 -7.86 27.17 -12.21
C PRO A 132 -8.20 27.08 -10.72
N GLY A 133 -7.99 28.17 -9.99
CA GLY A 133 -8.27 28.24 -8.55
C GLY A 133 -7.30 27.46 -7.64
N SER A 134 -6.17 26.96 -8.18
CA SER A 134 -5.22 26.18 -7.40
C SER A 134 -3.77 26.38 -7.89
N ARG A 135 -2.81 25.84 -7.11
CA ARG A 135 -1.41 25.85 -7.52
C ARG A 135 -1.22 25.00 -8.79
N PRO A 136 -0.36 25.41 -9.73
CA PRO A 136 -0.02 24.62 -10.91
C PRO A 136 0.52 23.23 -10.53
N VAL A 137 0.24 22.24 -11.36
CA VAL A 137 0.91 20.93 -11.29
C VAL A 137 2.23 21.02 -12.02
N THR A 138 3.34 20.77 -11.32
CA THR A 138 4.71 20.89 -11.86
C THR A 138 5.60 19.74 -11.42
N ASP A 139 6.74 19.61 -12.10
CA ASP A 139 7.82 18.67 -11.75
C ASP A 139 9.05 19.35 -11.12
N LYS A 140 8.93 20.65 -10.74
CA LYS A 140 10.08 21.40 -10.22
C LYS A 140 10.82 20.63 -9.11
N PRO A 141 12.17 20.67 -9.09
CA PRO A 141 13.05 21.44 -9.96
C PRO A 141 13.29 20.84 -11.36
N ARG A 142 12.78 19.64 -11.65
CA ARG A 142 12.90 18.97 -12.96
C ARG A 142 11.94 19.59 -13.97
N PHE A 143 12.26 19.45 -15.25
CA PHE A 143 11.43 19.87 -16.36
C PHE A 143 11.44 18.81 -17.47
N TYR A 144 10.27 18.49 -17.98
CA TYR A 144 10.08 17.64 -19.15
C TYR A 144 9.08 18.31 -20.08
N SER A 145 9.40 18.37 -21.39
CA SER A 145 8.46 18.86 -22.40
C SER A 145 7.41 17.79 -22.72
N ALA A 146 7.88 16.57 -23.01
CA ALA A 146 7.04 15.41 -23.30
C ALA A 146 7.76 14.12 -22.91
N LEU A 147 6.98 13.12 -22.53
CA LEU A 147 7.43 11.74 -22.20
C LEU A 147 6.41 10.76 -22.75
N THR A 148 6.82 9.52 -23.04
CA THR A 148 5.85 8.43 -23.21
C THR A 148 5.12 8.17 -21.89
N LEU A 149 3.97 7.52 -21.88
CA LEU A 149 3.28 7.15 -20.65
C LEU A 149 4.20 6.31 -19.74
N ALA A 150 4.95 5.35 -20.30
CA ALA A 150 5.98 4.62 -19.56
C ALA A 150 7.06 5.57 -18.98
N GLY A 151 7.49 6.55 -19.76
CA GLY A 151 8.42 7.60 -19.32
C GLY A 151 7.86 8.45 -18.17
N VAL A 152 6.55 8.75 -18.16
CA VAL A 152 5.88 9.44 -17.05
C VAL A 152 6.00 8.65 -15.76
N LEU A 153 5.84 7.32 -15.80
CA LEU A 153 6.05 6.46 -14.62
C LEU A 153 7.53 6.43 -14.22
N LYS A 154 8.43 6.22 -15.17
CA LYS A 154 9.89 6.17 -14.98
C LYS A 154 10.44 7.43 -14.32
N LYS A 155 10.11 8.59 -14.88
CA LYS A 155 10.55 9.91 -14.40
C LYS A 155 9.67 10.49 -13.30
N SER A 156 8.53 9.86 -13.05
CA SER A 156 7.56 10.28 -12.04
C SER A 156 6.99 11.69 -12.27
N SER A 157 6.66 12.06 -13.55
CA SER A 157 6.09 13.36 -13.88
C SER A 157 4.68 13.52 -13.30
N ASN A 158 4.43 14.61 -12.56
CA ASN A 158 3.11 14.97 -12.03
C ASN A 158 2.19 15.56 -13.13
N PRO A 159 2.65 16.52 -13.96
CA PRO A 159 1.83 17.01 -15.07
C PRO A 159 1.48 15.90 -16.06
N GLY A 160 2.43 14.99 -16.31
CA GLY A 160 2.19 13.82 -17.14
C GLY A 160 1.12 12.89 -16.57
N ALA A 161 1.21 12.56 -15.28
CA ALA A 161 0.22 11.72 -14.61
C ALA A 161 -1.18 12.33 -14.60
N PHE A 162 -1.28 13.65 -14.36
CA PHE A 162 -2.57 14.33 -14.42
C PHE A 162 -3.18 14.30 -15.83
N ARG A 163 -2.39 14.55 -16.89
CA ARG A 163 -2.89 14.46 -18.28
C ARG A 163 -3.30 13.04 -18.66
N ILE A 164 -2.62 12.01 -18.14
CA ILE A 164 -3.03 10.62 -18.31
C ILE A 164 -4.38 10.39 -17.63
N ALA A 165 -4.56 10.88 -16.40
CA ALA A 165 -5.82 10.80 -15.68
C ALA A 165 -6.96 11.53 -16.42
N LEU A 166 -6.68 12.72 -16.98
CA LEU A 166 -7.64 13.47 -17.80
C LEU A 166 -8.07 12.71 -19.05
N LYS A 167 -7.14 11.98 -19.71
CA LYS A 167 -7.50 11.10 -20.84
C LYS A 167 -8.47 10.00 -20.42
N ALA A 168 -8.30 9.42 -19.23
CA ALA A 168 -9.23 8.44 -18.69
C ALA A 168 -10.59 9.09 -18.32
N GLY A 169 -10.56 10.29 -17.76
CA GLY A 169 -11.71 10.97 -17.16
C GLY A 169 -12.05 10.41 -15.77
N TRP A 170 -12.66 11.26 -14.93
CA TRP A 170 -12.94 10.89 -13.54
C TRP A 170 -13.77 9.59 -13.39
N PRO A 171 -14.88 9.36 -14.12
CA PRO A 171 -15.66 8.14 -13.96
C PRO A 171 -14.85 6.87 -14.22
N THR A 172 -14.01 6.85 -15.27
CA THR A 172 -13.14 5.73 -15.57
C THR A 172 -12.05 5.59 -14.51
N TYR A 173 -11.42 6.69 -14.09
CA TYR A 173 -10.41 6.70 -13.03
C TYR A 173 -10.97 6.14 -11.73
N LYS A 174 -12.16 6.60 -11.32
CA LYS A 174 -12.85 6.14 -10.10
C LYS A 174 -13.15 4.64 -10.14
N LYS A 175 -13.57 4.11 -11.29
CA LYS A 175 -13.75 2.66 -11.48
C LYS A 175 -12.47 1.88 -11.13
N TYR A 176 -11.31 2.29 -11.65
CA TYR A 176 -10.05 1.60 -11.36
C TYR A 176 -9.56 1.84 -9.94
N PHE A 177 -9.81 3.02 -9.38
CA PHE A 177 -9.58 3.30 -7.96
C PHE A 177 -10.32 2.27 -7.07
N ASP A 178 -11.59 2.00 -7.39
CA ASP A 178 -12.40 1.02 -6.65
C ASP A 178 -11.92 -0.41 -6.88
N LEU A 179 -11.62 -0.79 -8.11
CA LEU A 179 -11.12 -2.11 -8.46
C LEU A 179 -9.79 -2.43 -7.76
N TYR A 180 -8.91 -1.45 -7.62
CA TYR A 180 -7.68 -1.59 -6.83
C TYR A 180 -7.92 -1.75 -5.32
N GLY A 181 -9.13 -1.47 -4.83
CA GLY A 181 -9.51 -1.61 -3.42
C GLY A 181 -9.28 -0.38 -2.57
N PHE A 182 -9.08 0.78 -3.18
CA PHE A 182 -8.86 2.02 -2.43
C PHE A 182 -10.13 2.65 -1.85
N SER A 183 -11.30 2.07 -2.09
CA SER A 183 -12.59 2.52 -1.51
C SER A 183 -13.07 1.65 -0.35
N SER A 184 -12.33 0.63 0.03
CA SER A 184 -12.76 -0.35 1.02
C SER A 184 -11.59 -0.87 1.85
N LYS A 185 -11.91 -1.49 2.98
CA LYS A 185 -10.94 -2.27 3.74
C LYS A 185 -10.43 -3.45 2.91
N THR A 186 -9.22 -3.89 3.19
CA THR A 186 -8.61 -5.03 2.49
C THR A 186 -9.19 -6.36 2.94
N GLY A 187 -9.73 -6.41 4.16
CA GLY A 187 -10.29 -7.62 4.78
C GLY A 187 -9.24 -8.58 5.33
N ILE A 188 -8.06 -8.06 5.69
CA ILE A 188 -7.05 -8.81 6.42
C ILE A 188 -7.55 -9.21 7.82
N GLU A 189 -7.11 -10.36 8.34
CA GLU A 189 -7.51 -10.89 9.65
C GLU A 189 -6.81 -10.15 10.83
N LEU A 190 -6.70 -8.81 10.75
CA LEU A 190 -6.15 -7.96 11.80
C LEU A 190 -7.21 -6.96 12.29
N PRO A 191 -7.27 -6.69 13.59
CA PRO A 191 -8.18 -5.69 14.13
C PRO A 191 -7.72 -4.27 13.78
N GLY A 192 -8.68 -3.34 13.75
CA GLY A 192 -8.38 -1.91 13.64
C GLY A 192 -8.03 -1.42 12.25
N GLU A 193 -8.25 -2.21 11.19
CA GLU A 193 -8.04 -1.75 9.81
C GLU A 193 -8.86 -0.48 9.55
N THR A 194 -8.19 0.57 9.06
CA THR A 194 -8.78 1.90 8.82
C THR A 194 -9.34 2.00 7.41
N ASN A 195 -10.48 2.68 7.26
CA ASN A 195 -11.01 3.02 5.93
C ASN A 195 -10.16 4.13 5.29
N SER A 196 -9.87 3.98 4.02
CA SER A 196 -9.26 5.03 3.21
C SER A 196 -10.18 6.26 3.11
N GLN A 197 -9.59 7.41 2.78
CA GLN A 197 -10.28 8.67 2.57
C GLN A 197 -9.91 9.22 1.20
N CYS A 198 -10.86 9.76 0.47
CA CYS A 198 -10.61 10.39 -0.82
C CYS A 198 -11.54 11.58 -0.97
N GLN A 199 -11.01 12.72 -1.38
CA GLN A 199 -11.80 13.89 -1.76
C GLN A 199 -12.60 13.60 -3.04
N ASP A 200 -13.69 14.33 -3.23
CA ASP A 200 -14.49 14.19 -4.45
C ASP A 200 -13.68 14.60 -5.68
N GLY A 201 -13.35 13.64 -6.52
CA GLY A 201 -12.59 13.84 -7.75
C GLY A 201 -13.45 14.30 -8.94
N SER A 202 -14.77 14.48 -8.79
CA SER A 202 -15.58 15.23 -9.77
C SER A 202 -15.18 16.69 -9.78
N ASN A 203 -14.65 17.20 -8.65
CA ASN A 203 -14.01 18.50 -8.57
C ASN A 203 -12.64 18.46 -9.29
N PHE A 204 -12.45 19.33 -10.26
CA PHE A 204 -11.24 19.37 -11.10
C PHE A 204 -9.94 19.57 -10.32
N VAL A 205 -9.98 20.43 -9.28
CA VAL A 205 -8.82 20.68 -8.42
C VAL A 205 -8.43 19.41 -7.68
N ASN A 206 -9.41 18.74 -7.04
CA ASN A 206 -9.19 17.47 -6.34
C ASN A 206 -8.68 16.40 -7.31
N PHE A 207 -9.29 16.24 -8.48
CA PHE A 207 -8.86 15.26 -9.47
C PHE A 207 -7.41 15.47 -9.89
N SER A 208 -7.02 16.75 -10.05
CA SER A 208 -5.64 17.07 -10.38
C SER A 208 -4.66 16.53 -9.34
N ARG A 209 -5.03 16.52 -8.05
CA ARG A 209 -4.19 16.08 -6.93
C ARG A 209 -4.27 14.55 -6.75
N ILE A 210 -5.46 13.99 -6.81
CA ILE A 210 -5.70 12.54 -6.71
C ILE A 210 -4.91 11.77 -7.77
N SER A 211 -4.76 12.32 -8.98
CA SER A 211 -4.07 11.67 -10.09
C SER A 211 -2.61 11.30 -9.82
N PHE A 212 -1.95 11.91 -8.85
CA PHE A 212 -0.59 11.60 -8.42
C PHE A 212 -0.46 11.41 -6.90
N GLY A 213 -1.59 11.05 -6.23
CA GLY A 213 -1.60 10.53 -4.87
C GLY A 213 -1.69 11.55 -3.75
N TYR A 214 -2.27 12.73 -4.01
CA TYR A 214 -2.62 13.74 -3.00
C TYR A 214 -4.14 13.90 -2.90
N SER A 215 -4.63 14.55 -1.85
CA SER A 215 -6.08 14.70 -1.56
C SER A 215 -6.80 13.36 -1.37
N LEU A 216 -6.07 12.34 -1.00
CA LEU A 216 -6.57 11.03 -0.59
C LEU A 216 -5.62 10.42 0.46
N MET A 217 -6.14 9.52 1.27
CA MET A 217 -5.35 8.82 2.27
C MET A 217 -5.67 7.33 2.22
N VAL A 218 -4.64 6.50 2.16
CA VAL A 218 -4.72 5.03 2.06
C VAL A 218 -3.76 4.37 3.03
N SER A 219 -3.99 3.10 3.35
CA SER A 219 -3.05 2.35 4.18
C SER A 219 -1.88 1.79 3.35
N PRO A 220 -0.71 1.55 3.96
CA PRO A 220 0.39 0.86 3.30
C PRO A 220 0.00 -0.50 2.73
N LEU A 221 -0.86 -1.25 3.43
CA LEU A 221 -1.35 -2.55 2.97
C LEU A 221 -2.19 -2.42 1.69
N GLN A 222 -3.08 -1.41 1.59
CA GLN A 222 -3.83 -1.18 0.35
C GLN A 222 -2.91 -0.91 -0.85
N VAL A 223 -1.85 -0.13 -0.64
CA VAL A 223 -0.84 0.12 -1.70
C VAL A 223 -0.11 -1.17 -2.07
N ALA A 224 0.33 -1.96 -1.08
CA ALA A 224 1.00 -3.24 -1.34
C ALA A 224 0.10 -4.20 -2.16
N MET A 225 -1.18 -4.32 -1.80
CA MET A 225 -2.15 -5.16 -2.54
C MET A 225 -2.44 -4.64 -3.94
N ALA A 226 -2.40 -3.33 -4.17
CA ALA A 226 -2.53 -2.76 -5.51
C ALA A 226 -1.35 -3.15 -6.42
N TYR A 227 -0.12 -3.13 -5.89
CA TYR A 227 1.06 -3.61 -6.62
C TYR A 227 1.07 -5.13 -6.78
N ALA A 228 0.61 -5.88 -5.79
CA ALA A 228 0.42 -7.32 -5.91
C ALA A 228 -0.54 -7.68 -7.06
N ALA A 229 -1.63 -6.93 -7.25
CA ALA A 229 -2.55 -7.14 -8.37
C ALA A 229 -1.87 -6.94 -9.74
N ILE A 230 -0.96 -5.97 -9.87
CA ILE A 230 -0.15 -5.78 -11.10
C ILE A 230 0.77 -6.98 -11.32
N ALA A 231 1.44 -7.45 -10.25
CA ALA A 231 2.33 -8.61 -10.30
C ALA A 231 1.58 -9.92 -10.61
N ASN A 232 0.30 -10.02 -10.23
CA ASN A 232 -0.59 -11.16 -10.44
C ASN A 232 -1.45 -11.03 -11.70
N ASP A 233 -0.88 -10.55 -12.81
CA ASP A 233 -1.56 -10.43 -14.12
C ASP A 233 -2.94 -9.74 -14.04
N GLY A 234 -3.08 -8.76 -13.15
CA GLY A 234 -4.26 -7.93 -12.99
C GLY A 234 -5.33 -8.47 -12.04
N VAL A 235 -5.07 -9.54 -11.32
CA VAL A 235 -5.99 -10.12 -10.33
C VAL A 235 -5.63 -9.64 -8.92
N ARG A 236 -6.59 -9.02 -8.23
CA ARG A 236 -6.45 -8.62 -6.83
C ARG A 236 -6.91 -9.76 -5.91
N MET A 237 -6.00 -10.24 -5.08
CA MET A 237 -6.27 -11.20 -4.02
C MET A 237 -6.63 -10.48 -2.71
N ARG A 238 -7.35 -11.15 -1.82
CA ARG A 238 -7.50 -10.70 -0.43
C ARG A 238 -6.20 -10.97 0.33
N PRO A 239 -5.63 -9.97 1.06
CA PRO A 239 -4.49 -10.25 1.92
C PRO A 239 -4.92 -11.19 3.03
N ARG A 240 -4.05 -12.12 3.41
CA ARG A 240 -4.33 -13.07 4.46
C ARG A 240 -3.09 -13.38 5.30
N LEU A 241 -3.30 -13.57 6.59
CA LEU A 241 -2.30 -13.99 7.56
C LEU A 241 -2.54 -15.42 8.04
N VAL A 242 -3.79 -15.90 8.02
CA VAL A 242 -4.14 -17.24 8.48
C VAL A 242 -4.07 -18.20 7.31
N ASP A 243 -3.12 -19.13 7.36
CA ASP A 243 -3.00 -20.21 6.38
C ASP A 243 -4.00 -21.35 6.67
N GLY A 244 -4.30 -21.59 7.94
CA GLY A 244 -5.31 -22.54 8.36
C GLY A 244 -5.30 -22.76 9.87
N ILE A 245 -6.22 -23.60 10.32
CA ILE A 245 -6.37 -24.01 11.72
C ILE A 245 -6.23 -25.52 11.85
N TYR A 246 -5.81 -26.00 13.01
CA TYR A 246 -5.68 -27.43 13.28
C TYR A 246 -5.80 -27.74 14.78
N VAL A 247 -6.32 -28.93 15.08
CA VAL A 247 -6.34 -29.48 16.43
C VAL A 247 -5.02 -30.24 16.68
N ASP A 248 -4.60 -31.01 15.67
CA ASP A 248 -3.36 -31.79 15.63
C ASP A 248 -2.82 -31.78 14.17
N ASP A 249 -1.61 -32.31 13.97
CA ASP A 249 -0.93 -32.31 12.66
C ASP A 249 -1.69 -33.04 11.54
N LYS A 250 -2.66 -33.91 11.89
CA LYS A 250 -3.45 -34.69 10.93
C LYS A 250 -4.75 -34.02 10.52
N ASN A 251 -5.22 -33.06 11.30
CA ASN A 251 -6.52 -32.41 11.14
C ASN A 251 -6.36 -30.90 10.75
N PHE A 252 -5.52 -30.64 9.76
CA PHE A 252 -5.35 -29.29 9.22
C PHE A 252 -6.52 -28.88 8.31
N GLN A 253 -7.15 -27.76 8.63
CA GLN A 253 -8.19 -27.12 7.83
C GLN A 253 -7.60 -25.89 7.17
N PRO A 254 -7.28 -25.93 5.87
CA PRO A 254 -6.69 -24.78 5.17
C PRO A 254 -7.69 -23.65 5.00
N SER A 255 -7.21 -22.42 5.08
CA SER A 255 -7.93 -21.23 4.66
C SER A 255 -7.47 -20.87 3.23
N PRO A 256 -8.23 -21.15 2.17
CA PRO A 256 -7.75 -20.99 0.81
C PRO A 256 -7.59 -19.51 0.44
N PRO A 257 -6.69 -19.18 -0.51
CA PRO A 257 -6.61 -17.86 -1.11
C PRO A 257 -7.94 -17.44 -1.74
N VAL A 258 -8.27 -16.15 -1.63
CA VAL A 258 -9.52 -15.58 -2.17
C VAL A 258 -9.20 -14.55 -3.23
N GLU A 259 -9.62 -14.80 -4.47
CA GLU A 259 -9.66 -13.79 -5.52
C GLU A 259 -10.80 -12.80 -5.24
N VAL A 260 -10.48 -11.50 -5.21
CA VAL A 260 -11.49 -10.45 -4.98
C VAL A 260 -12.08 -10.00 -6.31
N CYS A 261 -11.23 -9.62 -7.25
CA CYS A 261 -11.65 -9.18 -8.59
C CYS A 261 -10.46 -9.09 -9.55
N ARG A 262 -10.79 -9.03 -10.83
CA ARG A 262 -9.86 -8.59 -11.87
C ARG A 262 -9.87 -7.07 -11.97
N VAL A 263 -8.74 -6.45 -11.69
CA VAL A 263 -8.54 -4.98 -11.77
C VAL A 263 -8.34 -4.53 -13.22
N MET A 264 -7.56 -5.28 -13.98
CA MET A 264 -7.21 -4.95 -15.36
C MET A 264 -6.95 -6.22 -16.18
N SER A 265 -6.89 -6.06 -17.51
CA SER A 265 -6.53 -7.14 -18.42
C SER A 265 -5.09 -7.62 -18.18
N VAL A 266 -4.83 -8.90 -18.51
CA VAL A 266 -3.47 -9.48 -18.45
C VAL A 266 -2.48 -8.67 -19.29
N LYS A 267 -2.92 -8.19 -20.46
CA LYS A 267 -2.09 -7.36 -21.35
C LYS A 267 -1.67 -6.05 -20.66
N THR A 268 -2.63 -5.36 -20.05
CA THR A 268 -2.36 -4.11 -19.34
C THR A 268 -1.44 -4.35 -18.13
N ALA A 269 -1.67 -5.40 -17.34
CA ALA A 269 -0.83 -5.75 -16.20
C ALA A 269 0.63 -6.02 -16.60
N ARG A 270 0.84 -6.81 -17.66
CA ARG A 270 2.19 -7.10 -18.18
C ARG A 270 2.90 -5.86 -18.70
N ASN A 271 2.21 -5.03 -19.47
CA ASN A 271 2.79 -3.79 -19.97
C ASN A 271 3.10 -2.80 -18.84
N LEU A 272 2.24 -2.72 -17.82
CA LEU A 272 2.48 -1.89 -16.63
C LEU A 272 3.69 -2.40 -15.84
N ARG A 273 3.83 -3.72 -15.63
CA ARG A 273 5.03 -4.33 -15.04
C ARG A 273 6.30 -3.92 -15.79
N ASN A 274 6.27 -4.05 -17.12
CA ASN A 274 7.41 -3.66 -17.96
C ASN A 274 7.76 -2.17 -17.79
N ALA A 275 6.76 -1.29 -17.76
CA ALA A 275 6.97 0.13 -17.51
C ALA A 275 7.56 0.39 -16.10
N LEU A 276 7.17 -0.40 -15.10
CA LEU A 276 7.69 -0.31 -13.73
C LEU A 276 9.12 -0.84 -13.61
N PHE A 277 9.56 -1.80 -14.44
CA PHE A 277 10.97 -2.23 -14.49
C PHE A 277 11.89 -1.07 -14.89
N HIS A 278 11.47 -0.21 -15.81
CA HIS A 278 12.25 0.97 -16.19
C HIS A 278 12.41 2.01 -15.08
N VAL A 279 11.62 1.96 -14.03
CA VAL A 279 11.79 2.86 -12.86
C VAL A 279 13.07 2.58 -12.09
N THR A 280 13.59 1.34 -12.16
CA THR A 280 14.85 0.91 -11.53
C THR A 280 16.07 1.02 -12.46
N ASP A 281 15.91 1.43 -13.73
CA ASP A 281 17.02 1.73 -14.62
C ASP A 281 17.94 2.81 -14.02
N MET A 282 19.18 2.90 -14.54
CA MET A 282 20.18 3.84 -14.06
C MET A 282 19.73 5.31 -14.10
N ASP A 283 18.86 5.67 -15.03
CA ASP A 283 18.23 6.99 -15.18
C ASP A 283 16.80 7.05 -14.62
N GLY A 284 16.33 5.98 -13.97
CA GLY A 284 15.04 5.89 -13.28
C GLY A 284 15.08 6.50 -11.87
N THR A 285 13.89 6.65 -11.27
CA THR A 285 13.77 7.24 -9.92
C THR A 285 14.10 6.27 -8.79
N ALA A 286 14.12 4.95 -9.05
CA ALA A 286 14.40 3.90 -8.08
C ALA A 286 15.68 3.11 -8.40
N LYS A 287 16.69 3.73 -8.98
CA LYS A 287 17.96 3.05 -9.36
C LYS A 287 18.65 2.29 -8.21
N ARG A 288 18.44 2.71 -6.95
CA ARG A 288 19.00 2.04 -5.76
C ARG A 288 18.36 0.67 -5.49
N ALA A 289 17.18 0.41 -6.03
CA ALA A 289 16.47 -0.86 -5.87
C ALA A 289 16.87 -1.90 -6.94
N ARG A 290 17.75 -1.55 -7.88
CA ARG A 290 18.24 -2.47 -8.91
C ARG A 290 19.08 -3.56 -8.27
N ILE A 291 18.77 -4.81 -8.63
CA ILE A 291 19.54 -6.01 -8.23
C ILE A 291 20.03 -6.67 -9.53
N GLU A 292 21.33 -6.91 -9.62
CA GLU A 292 21.92 -7.57 -10.79
C GLU A 292 21.37 -9.00 -10.91
N GLY A 293 21.03 -9.40 -12.14
CA GLY A 293 20.44 -10.71 -12.41
C GLY A 293 18.94 -10.82 -12.11
N TYR A 294 18.29 -9.77 -11.58
CA TYR A 294 16.86 -9.76 -11.27
C TYR A 294 16.10 -8.64 -11.99
N ASN A 295 14.89 -8.95 -12.44
CA ASN A 295 13.95 -7.95 -12.96
C ASN A 295 13.18 -7.31 -11.78
N VAL A 296 13.72 -6.24 -11.24
CA VAL A 296 13.07 -5.49 -10.16
C VAL A 296 12.27 -4.35 -10.75
N GLY A 297 10.98 -4.29 -10.47
CA GLY A 297 10.10 -3.20 -10.84
C GLY A 297 9.58 -2.47 -9.60
N GLY A 298 9.28 -1.19 -9.73
CA GLY A 298 8.76 -0.45 -8.59
C GLY A 298 8.35 0.97 -8.90
N LYS A 299 7.96 1.69 -7.84
CA LYS A 299 7.64 3.11 -7.92
C LYS A 299 8.02 3.80 -6.62
N THR A 300 8.80 4.86 -6.72
CA THR A 300 9.08 5.74 -5.59
C THR A 300 7.89 6.65 -5.30
N GLY A 301 7.63 6.89 -4.02
CA GLY A 301 6.70 7.90 -3.54
C GLY A 301 7.45 8.92 -2.66
N THR A 302 7.02 10.17 -2.73
CA THR A 302 7.44 11.23 -1.83
C THR A 302 6.22 12.10 -1.62
N ALA A 303 5.68 12.09 -0.40
CA ALA A 303 4.55 12.93 -0.04
C ALA A 303 4.89 13.68 1.25
N HIS A 304 4.57 14.96 1.29
CA HIS A 304 4.73 15.74 2.52
C HIS A 304 3.67 15.32 3.54
N LYS A 305 4.06 15.25 4.79
CA LYS A 305 3.12 14.95 5.88
C LYS A 305 2.11 16.09 6.05
N VAL A 306 0.83 15.73 6.08
CA VAL A 306 -0.27 16.68 6.29
C VAL A 306 -0.27 17.17 7.74
N LYS A 307 -0.47 18.47 7.96
CA LYS A 307 -0.65 19.07 9.30
C LYS A 307 -2.09 18.85 9.80
N PRO A 308 -2.31 18.65 11.10
CA PRO A 308 -3.66 18.57 11.66
C PRO A 308 -4.51 19.84 11.40
N THR A 309 -3.84 21.00 11.27
CA THR A 309 -4.46 22.30 10.99
C THR A 309 -4.64 22.60 9.48
N GLY A 310 -4.37 21.62 8.62
CA GLY A 310 -4.35 21.80 7.17
C GLY A 310 -2.99 22.24 6.63
N GLY A 311 -2.75 21.97 5.33
CA GLY A 311 -1.45 22.19 4.70
C GLY A 311 -0.43 21.11 5.01
N TYR A 312 0.83 21.34 4.68
CA TYR A 312 1.90 20.35 4.80
C TYR A 312 3.02 20.84 5.70
N TYR A 313 3.70 19.91 6.35
CA TYR A 313 4.96 20.20 7.04
C TYR A 313 6.07 20.42 6.01
N GLU A 314 6.92 21.41 6.26
CA GLU A 314 8.18 21.55 5.52
C GLU A 314 9.15 20.47 6.00
N ASN A 315 9.81 19.78 5.04
CA ASN A 315 10.82 18.74 5.31
C ASN A 315 10.37 17.54 6.17
N ARG A 316 9.07 17.23 6.23
CA ARG A 316 8.53 15.99 6.79
C ARG A 316 7.75 15.24 5.71
N TYR A 317 8.12 13.98 5.53
CA TYR A 317 7.59 13.08 4.51
C TYR A 317 6.95 11.86 5.15
#